data_ced4af0d1378bd8c9e3882cccbf8318a
#
_entry.id   ced4af0d1378bd8c9e3882cccbf8318a
#
_cell.length_a   1.000
_cell.length_b   1.000
_cell.length_c   1.000
_cell.angle_alpha   90.00
_cell.angle_beta   90.00
_cell.angle_gamma   90.00
#
_symmetry.space_group_name_H-M   'P 1'
#
loop_
_entity.id
_entity.type
_entity.pdbx_description
1 polymer ?
#
loop_
_entity_poly.entity_id
_entity_poly.type
_entity_poly.pdbx_seq_one_letter_code
_entity_poly.pdbx_strand_id
1 'polypeptide(L)' 'MAEYEKRVRNILSQNGCVFVRHGKGDHDIWYSPTTNRHITVDTKIKSRHTANAILKQSGISFKF' A
#
# COMPACT_ATOMS: atom_id res chain seq x y z
N MET A 1 -14.72 7.09 10.55
CA MET A 1 -14.16 7.21 9.22
C MET A 1 -13.09 6.17 9.00
N ALA A 2 -13.22 5.46 7.93
CA ALA A 2 -12.22 4.46 7.58
C ALA A 2 -10.96 5.17 7.08
N GLU A 3 -9.87 4.95 7.77
CA GLU A 3 -8.61 5.56 7.40
C GLU A 3 -7.61 4.48 7.04
N TYR A 4 -8.00 3.68 6.09
CA TYR A 4 -7.17 2.56 5.66
C TYR A 4 -5.86 3.03 5.06
N GLU A 5 -5.86 4.16 4.36
CA GLU A 5 -4.65 4.65 3.68
C GLU A 5 -3.52 4.91 4.68
N LYS A 6 -3.83 5.48 5.83
CA LYS A 6 -2.82 5.75 6.84
C LYS A 6 -2.25 4.45 7.41
N ARG A 7 -3.12 3.52 7.74
CA ARG A 7 -2.71 2.23 8.29
C ARG A 7 -1.95 1.41 7.26
N VAL A 8 -2.42 1.43 6.03
CA VAL A 8 -1.74 0.71 4.94
C VAL A 8 -0.33 1.24 4.75
N ARG A 9 -0.16 2.55 4.72
CA ARG A 9 1.17 3.14 4.57
C ARG A 9 2.07 2.78 5.74
N ASN A 10 1.54 2.78 6.96
CA ASN A 10 2.32 2.37 8.13
C ASN A 10 2.76 0.92 8.02
N ILE A 11 1.86 0.04 7.62
CA ILE A 11 2.17 -1.38 7.46
C ILE A 11 3.20 -1.59 6.36
N LEU A 12 3.05 -0.89 5.24
CA LEU A 12 4.02 -0.95 4.15
C LEU A 12 5.40 -0.56 4.65
N SER A 13 5.49 0.56 5.36
CA SER A 13 6.78 1.05 5.88
C SER A 13 7.40 0.07 6.86
N GLN A 14 6.59 -0.54 7.73
CA GLN A 14 7.08 -1.50 8.72
C GLN A 14 7.62 -2.76 8.05
N ASN A 15 7.18 -3.05 6.84
CA ASN A 15 7.64 -4.22 6.10
C ASN A 15 8.72 -3.88 5.07
N GLY A 16 9.32 -2.72 5.19
CA GLY A 16 10.44 -2.34 4.34
C GLY A 16 10.06 -1.74 3.00
N CYS A 17 8.77 -1.57 2.74
CA CYS A 17 8.34 -0.89 1.53
C CYS A 17 8.66 0.60 1.63
N VAL A 18 8.99 1.20 0.50
CA VAL A 18 9.36 2.62 0.48
C VAL A 18 8.53 3.36 -0.55
N PHE A 19 8.20 4.60 -0.22
CA PHE A 19 7.54 5.50 -1.15
C PHE A 19 8.54 5.92 -2.23
N VAL A 20 8.13 5.81 -3.48
CA VAL A 20 8.97 6.15 -4.62
C VAL A 20 8.60 7.52 -5.17
N ARG A 21 7.35 7.70 -5.54
CA ARG A 21 6.89 8.94 -6.13
C ARG A 21 5.37 8.96 -6.20
N HIS A 22 4.83 10.12 -6.48
CA HIS A 22 3.40 10.23 -6.80
C HIS A 22 3.18 9.68 -8.21
N GLY A 23 2.17 8.85 -8.34
CA GLY A 23 1.76 8.35 -9.63
C GLY A 23 0.73 9.29 -10.26
N LYS A 24 0.04 8.76 -11.24
CA LYS A 24 -0.99 9.50 -11.96
C LYS A 24 -2.26 9.59 -11.13
N GLY A 25 -2.86 10.79 -11.05
CA GLY A 25 -4.10 10.96 -10.32
C GLY A 25 -3.92 10.77 -8.83
N ASP A 26 -4.82 9.99 -8.22
CA ASP A 26 -4.81 9.75 -6.78
C ASP A 26 -4.04 8.51 -6.40
N HIS A 27 -2.93 8.23 -7.07
CA HIS A 27 -2.12 7.05 -6.83
C HIS A 27 -0.71 7.42 -6.44
N ASP A 28 -0.14 6.67 -5.51
CA ASP A 28 1.27 6.73 -5.15
C ASP A 28 1.95 5.45 -5.58
N ILE A 29 3.23 5.56 -5.94
CA ILE A 29 4.03 4.40 -6.30
C ILE A 29 4.95 4.07 -5.14
N TRP A 30 4.85 2.84 -4.67
CA TRP A 30 5.69 2.29 -3.62
C TRP A 30 6.50 1.13 -4.16
N TYR A 31 7.62 0.86 -3.54
CA TYR A 31 8.44 -0.30 -3.88
C TYR A 31 8.42 -1.30 -2.73
N SER A 32 8.16 -2.57 -3.05
CA SER A 32 8.19 -3.65 -2.08
C SER A 32 9.42 -4.52 -2.31
N PRO A 33 10.37 -4.55 -1.38
CA PRO A 33 11.53 -5.42 -1.51
C PRO A 33 11.17 -6.90 -1.35
N THR A 34 10.09 -7.20 -0.65
CA THR A 34 9.65 -8.59 -0.46
C THR A 34 9.29 -9.26 -1.78
N THR A 35 8.58 -8.56 -2.65
CA THR A 35 8.18 -9.07 -3.96
C THR A 35 9.05 -8.54 -5.08
N ASN A 36 9.93 -7.59 -4.76
CA ASN A 36 10.77 -6.91 -5.74
C ASN A 36 9.95 -6.24 -6.84
N ARG A 37 8.86 -5.58 -6.44
CA ARG A 37 7.91 -4.98 -7.36
C ARG A 37 7.52 -3.59 -6.91
N HIS A 38 7.14 -2.76 -7.89
CA HIS A 38 6.49 -1.49 -7.62
C HIS A 38 5.00 -1.73 -7.46
N ILE A 39 4.40 -1.01 -6.51
CA ILE A 39 3.00 -1.18 -6.17
C ILE A 39 2.31 0.16 -6.28
N THR A 40 1.12 0.16 -6.89
CA THR A 40 0.27 1.34 -6.94
C THR A 40 -0.60 1.36 -5.68
N VAL A 41 -0.50 2.42 -4.91
CA VAL A 41 -1.25 2.59 -3.66
C VAL A 41 -2.17 3.80 -3.81
N ASP A 42 -3.46 3.56 -3.68
CA ASP A 42 -4.44 4.65 -3.74
C ASP A 42 -4.22 5.60 -2.57
N THR A 43 -4.32 6.89 -2.84
CA THR A 43 -4.21 7.89 -1.77
C THR A 43 -5.46 7.89 -0.90
N LYS A 44 -6.57 7.40 -1.43
CA LYS A 44 -7.84 7.27 -0.70
C LYS A 44 -8.31 5.83 -0.75
N ILE A 45 -8.12 5.12 0.35
CA ILE A 45 -8.52 3.72 0.44
C ILE A 45 -9.78 3.65 1.28
N LYS A 46 -10.90 3.39 0.63
CA LYS A 46 -12.21 3.44 1.27
C LYS A 46 -12.71 2.08 1.75
N SER A 47 -12.09 1.00 1.32
CA SER A 47 -12.54 -0.33 1.70
C SER A 47 -11.38 -1.20 2.13
N ARG A 48 -11.69 -2.14 3.03
CA ARG A 48 -10.69 -3.10 3.46
C ARG A 48 -10.27 -4.03 2.32
N HIS A 49 -11.14 -4.25 1.34
CA HIS A 49 -10.79 -5.09 0.19
C HIS A 49 -9.66 -4.47 -0.61
N THR A 50 -9.73 -3.17 -0.86
CA THR A 50 -8.66 -2.46 -1.55
C THR A 50 -7.39 -2.48 -0.71
N ALA A 51 -7.50 -2.23 0.59
CA ALA A 51 -6.36 -2.27 1.49
C ALA A 51 -5.69 -3.64 1.50
N ASN A 52 -6.49 -4.69 1.61
CA ASN A 52 -5.97 -6.07 1.62
C ASN A 52 -5.30 -6.42 0.30
N ALA A 53 -5.86 -5.97 -0.83
CA ALA A 53 -5.29 -6.23 -2.14
C ALA A 53 -3.90 -5.58 -2.26
N ILE A 54 -3.77 -4.34 -1.78
CA ILE A 54 -2.48 -3.64 -1.80
C ILE A 54 -1.46 -4.40 -0.97
N LEU A 55 -1.83 -4.81 0.23
CA LEU A 55 -0.93 -5.54 1.12
C LEU A 55 -0.54 -6.90 0.54
N LYS A 56 -1.48 -7.58 -0.09
CA LYS A 56 -1.22 -8.86 -0.74
C LYS A 56 -0.21 -8.70 -1.88
N GLN A 57 -0.39 -7.68 -2.70
CA GLN A 57 0.55 -7.40 -3.80
C GLN A 57 1.93 -7.07 -3.29
N SER A 58 2.01 -6.51 -2.09
CA SER A 58 3.26 -6.16 -1.45
C SER A 58 3.95 -7.34 -0.78
N GLY A 59 3.32 -8.50 -0.78
CA GLY A 59 3.88 -9.69 -0.12
C GLY A 59 3.72 -9.68 1.39
N ILE A 60 2.77 -8.89 1.90
CA ILE A 60 2.55 -8.74 3.33
C ILE A 60 1.37 -9.62 3.74
N SER A 61 1.56 -10.38 4.82
CA SER A 61 0.53 -11.33 5.30
C SER A 61 -0.61 -10.65 6.04
N PHE A 62 -0.48 -9.39 6.37
CA PHE A 62 -1.48 -8.68 7.16
C PHE A 62 -2.80 -8.55 6.39
N LYS A 63 -3.90 -8.66 7.14
CA LYS A 63 -5.24 -8.55 6.59
C LYS A 63 -6.12 -7.76 7.54
N PHE A 64 -6.82 -6.80 7.00
CA PHE A 64 -7.82 -6.07 7.80
C PHE A 64 -9.07 -6.89 8.03
#